data_83f45d6329a77e514e019545c22c6e37
#
_entry.id   83f45d6329a77e514e019545c22c6e37
#
_cell.length_a   1.000
_cell.length_b   1.000
_cell.length_c   1.000
_cell.angle_alpha   90.00
_cell.angle_beta   90.00
_cell.angle_gamma   90.00
#
_symmetry.space_group_name_H-M   'P 1'
#
loop_
_entity.id
_entity.type
_entity.pdbx_description
1 polymer ?
#
loop_
_entity_poly.entity_id
_entity_poly.type
_entity_poly.pdbx_seq_one_letter_code
_entity_poly.pdbx_strand_id
1 'polypeptide(L)'
;MDPEIRKIAKRIGEERRIPVEVKQIGNSHYLYKDTTRWDKEKKKRVRVSEYLGRINEHGLVEKNRRSIYEFGNSELLLHVAEDIIPDLKRRFPGHWKEILAMSMVRAQDPRPLKLMKSAWEKMYASTQIDASLSENTISEKLRIIGSDVVAQTGFFQSLTTKGDKVLFDLSSIFSRSENINLAEKGHNPKHLHLDQINFALVFSGKRHKPVILEALPGSVRDYKAFDSIMDRYDIRECIIVADRGLATYDMPRKKGVYLVVAIKRNFRAMDFTMPLDRSFIYGKRGILSGTKDLGGKYLYMYEDTSLRAEEETSIIRKIEEGELKQSDLTDERNKLGKFAILSNLRSDPKEIYELYKSREEVEVAFDAMKNELENDKGYLHTTDGMRGYFFITFISLYMYFSILEMLKEKDLSHKISVKEVLFELSKIYVIADGARRSLAEISDRSQKIADAFGLKLYPKILRS
;
A
#
# COMPACT_ATOMS: atom_id res chain seq x y z
N MET A 1 12.23 52.82 -18.68
CA MET A 1 11.33 51.81 -19.30
C MET A 1 11.25 52.08 -20.79
N ASP A 2 11.53 51.06 -21.59
CA ASP A 2 11.57 51.15 -23.06
C ASP A 2 10.20 51.56 -23.62
N PRO A 3 10.15 52.62 -24.50
CA PRO A 3 8.90 53.09 -25.14
C PRO A 3 8.22 52.03 -25.96
N GLU A 4 8.97 51.13 -26.62
CA GLU A 4 8.39 50.05 -27.43
C GLU A 4 7.65 49.03 -26.55
N ILE A 5 8.25 48.65 -25.42
CA ILE A 5 7.64 47.74 -24.47
C ILE A 5 6.31 48.30 -23.93
N ARG A 6 6.24 49.63 -23.70
CA ARG A 6 4.98 50.29 -23.28
C ARG A 6 3.90 50.21 -24.36
N LYS A 7 4.23 50.41 -25.64
CA LYS A 7 3.29 50.30 -26.74
C LYS A 7 2.73 48.87 -26.87
N ILE A 8 3.62 47.89 -26.77
CA ILE A 8 3.21 46.47 -26.83
C ILE A 8 2.34 46.09 -25.62
N ALA A 9 2.66 46.52 -24.43
CA ALA A 9 1.86 46.29 -23.24
C ALA A 9 0.44 46.91 -23.35
N LYS A 10 0.35 48.14 -23.88
CA LYS A 10 -0.93 48.80 -24.10
C LYS A 10 -1.78 48.05 -25.12
N ARG A 11 -1.22 47.63 -26.24
CA ARG A 11 -1.88 46.79 -27.24
C ARG A 11 -2.43 45.52 -26.66
N ILE A 12 -1.62 44.77 -25.82
CA ILE A 12 -2.04 43.55 -25.17
C ILE A 12 -3.20 43.82 -24.20
N GLY A 13 -3.16 44.93 -23.46
CA GLY A 13 -4.23 45.32 -22.55
C GLY A 13 -5.54 45.59 -23.30
N GLU A 14 -5.48 46.26 -24.45
CA GLU A 14 -6.61 46.56 -25.32
C GLU A 14 -7.19 45.27 -25.93
N GLU A 15 -6.34 44.41 -26.50
CA GLU A 15 -6.73 43.12 -27.07
C GLU A 15 -7.44 42.21 -26.05
N ARG A 16 -6.90 42.16 -24.82
CA ARG A 16 -7.44 41.32 -23.75
C ARG A 16 -8.54 42.01 -22.92
N ARG A 17 -8.82 43.27 -23.16
CA ARG A 17 -9.77 44.10 -22.39
C ARG A 17 -9.50 44.09 -20.89
N ILE A 18 -8.20 44.17 -20.52
CA ILE A 18 -7.78 44.21 -19.13
C ILE A 18 -6.82 45.37 -18.88
N PRO A 19 -6.89 46.04 -17.73
CA PRO A 19 -5.87 47.00 -17.32
C PRO A 19 -4.55 46.31 -17.06
N VAL A 20 -3.47 46.82 -17.63
CA VAL A 20 -2.14 46.22 -17.49
C VAL A 20 -1.10 47.21 -16.98
N GLU A 21 -0.13 46.72 -16.24
CA GLU A 21 1.01 47.45 -15.74
C GLU A 21 2.30 46.70 -16.10
N VAL A 22 3.35 47.46 -16.49
CA VAL A 22 4.67 46.87 -16.76
C VAL A 22 5.58 47.19 -15.58
N LYS A 23 6.21 46.18 -15.01
CA LYS A 23 7.28 46.35 -13.99
C LYS A 23 8.59 45.89 -14.57
N GLN A 24 9.65 46.72 -14.35
CA GLN A 24 11.02 46.39 -14.72
C GLN A 24 11.76 45.82 -13.52
N ILE A 25 12.37 44.65 -13.66
CA ILE A 25 13.20 44.01 -12.63
C ILE A 25 14.54 43.65 -13.28
N GLY A 26 15.59 44.33 -12.92
CA GLY A 26 16.88 44.25 -13.62
C GLY A 26 16.72 44.65 -15.11
N ASN A 27 17.23 43.82 -16.01
CA ASN A 27 17.14 44.01 -17.47
C ASN A 27 15.88 43.42 -18.10
N SER A 28 14.91 42.97 -17.32
CA SER A 28 13.72 42.31 -17.82
C SER A 28 12.45 43.10 -17.50
N HIS A 29 11.49 43.06 -18.42
CA HIS A 29 10.18 43.68 -18.24
C HIS A 29 9.12 42.61 -18.05
N TYR A 30 8.19 42.86 -17.13
CA TYR A 30 7.13 41.95 -16.72
C TYR A 30 5.79 42.63 -16.78
N LEU A 31 4.81 41.96 -17.42
CA LEU A 31 3.45 42.45 -17.56
C LEU A 31 2.60 41.90 -16.42
N TYR A 32 1.83 42.79 -15.80
CA TYR A 32 0.88 42.49 -14.76
C TYR A 32 -0.51 43.00 -15.12
N LYS A 33 -1.55 42.27 -14.74
CA LYS A 33 -2.93 42.80 -14.75
C LYS A 33 -3.11 43.60 -13.46
N ASP A 34 -3.51 44.82 -13.62
CA ASP A 34 -3.86 45.68 -12.51
C ASP A 34 -5.31 45.51 -12.12
N THR A 35 -5.54 45.02 -10.91
CA THR A 35 -6.89 44.74 -10.39
C THR A 35 -7.00 45.16 -8.94
N THR A 36 -8.20 45.28 -8.44
CA THR A 36 -8.47 45.57 -7.04
C THR A 36 -9.25 44.41 -6.41
N ARG A 37 -8.83 44.00 -5.23
CA ARG A 37 -9.56 43.01 -4.42
C ARG A 37 -10.04 43.65 -3.12
N TRP A 38 -11.24 43.29 -2.68
CA TRP A 38 -11.75 43.68 -1.38
C TRP A 38 -11.01 42.90 -0.26
N ASP A 39 -10.34 43.63 0.61
CA ASP A 39 -9.68 43.11 1.80
C ASP A 39 -10.67 43.16 2.98
N LYS A 40 -11.09 41.98 3.45
CA LYS A 40 -12.08 41.85 4.53
C LYS A 40 -11.57 42.35 5.87
N GLU A 41 -10.27 42.24 6.15
CA GLU A 41 -9.66 42.68 7.41
C GLU A 41 -9.48 44.22 7.44
N LYS A 42 -9.02 44.76 6.34
CA LYS A 42 -8.79 46.21 6.19
C LYS A 42 -10.07 46.99 5.77
N LYS A 43 -11.17 46.29 5.50
CA LYS A 43 -12.46 46.84 5.02
C LYS A 43 -12.29 47.89 3.90
N LYS A 44 -11.35 47.66 2.98
CA LYS A 44 -11.08 48.51 1.83
C LYS A 44 -10.64 47.73 0.61
N ARG A 45 -10.77 48.33 -0.58
CA ARG A 45 -10.21 47.77 -1.82
C ARG A 45 -8.70 47.94 -1.80
N VAL A 46 -7.98 46.84 -2.02
CA VAL A 46 -6.51 46.79 -2.12
C VAL A 46 -6.13 46.52 -3.55
N ARG A 47 -5.17 47.27 -4.07
CA ARG A 47 -4.63 47.03 -5.42
C ARG A 47 -3.90 45.69 -5.43
N VAL A 48 -4.20 44.83 -6.37
CA VAL A 48 -3.58 43.52 -6.57
C VAL A 48 -3.03 43.46 -7.98
N SER A 49 -1.76 43.08 -8.13
CA SER A 49 -1.13 42.89 -9.44
C SER A 49 -1.03 41.40 -9.70
N GLU A 50 -1.72 40.92 -10.74
CA GLU A 50 -1.64 39.56 -11.21
C GLU A 50 -0.58 39.43 -12.30
N TYR A 51 0.43 38.58 -12.12
CA TYR A 51 1.49 38.39 -13.09
C TYR A 51 0.99 37.69 -14.35
N LEU A 52 1.17 38.32 -15.53
CA LEU A 52 0.76 37.77 -16.84
C LEU A 52 1.90 37.11 -17.61
N GLY A 53 3.12 37.60 -17.46
CA GLY A 53 4.27 37.05 -18.17
C GLY A 53 5.42 38.05 -18.32
N ARG A 54 6.53 37.59 -18.90
CA ARG A 54 7.63 38.48 -19.33
C ARG A 54 7.23 39.15 -20.65
N ILE A 55 7.53 40.43 -20.80
CA ILE A 55 7.27 41.15 -22.06
C ILE A 55 8.59 41.58 -22.68
N ASN A 56 8.72 41.43 -23.98
CA ASN A 56 9.88 41.85 -24.78
C ASN A 56 9.41 42.52 -26.07
N GLU A 57 10.31 42.86 -26.96
CA GLU A 57 10.07 43.48 -28.27
C GLU A 57 9.17 42.63 -29.20
N HIS A 58 9.10 41.33 -28.99
CA HIS A 58 8.24 40.42 -29.77
C HIS A 58 6.86 40.21 -29.17
N GLY A 59 6.62 40.77 -27.98
CA GLY A 59 5.32 40.68 -27.28
C GLY A 59 5.39 40.05 -25.91
N LEU A 60 4.23 39.57 -25.44
CA LEU A 60 4.13 38.87 -24.16
C LEU A 60 4.68 37.45 -24.33
N VAL A 61 5.82 37.21 -23.68
CA VAL A 61 6.30 35.85 -23.50
C VAL A 61 5.47 35.22 -22.37
N GLU A 62 4.37 34.64 -22.76
CA GLU A 62 3.61 33.82 -21.82
C GLU A 62 4.54 32.72 -21.31
N LYS A 63 4.52 32.54 -19.99
CA LYS A 63 5.17 31.37 -19.40
C LYS A 63 4.58 30.17 -20.18
N ASN A 64 5.41 29.46 -20.94
CA ASN A 64 4.96 28.27 -21.65
C ASN A 64 4.25 27.41 -20.60
N ARG A 65 2.91 27.43 -20.61
CA ARG A 65 2.05 26.77 -19.62
C ARG A 65 1.93 25.27 -19.95
N ARG A 66 2.88 24.75 -20.72
CA ARG A 66 2.92 23.31 -20.97
C ARG A 66 3.38 22.63 -19.72
N SER A 67 2.51 21.81 -19.17
CA SER A 67 2.83 20.91 -18.07
C SER A 67 2.65 19.49 -18.52
N ILE A 68 3.48 18.60 -18.01
CA ILE A 68 3.41 17.16 -18.31
C ILE A 68 3.07 16.47 -17.01
N TYR A 69 2.03 15.65 -17.05
CA TYR A 69 1.57 14.89 -15.91
C TYR A 69 1.59 13.40 -16.22
N GLU A 70 1.93 12.60 -15.25
CA GLU A 70 1.78 11.16 -15.26
C GLU A 70 0.30 10.79 -15.15
N PHE A 71 -0.23 10.20 -16.23
CA PHE A 71 -1.67 9.95 -16.37
C PHE A 71 -2.04 8.51 -15.99
N GLY A 72 -1.31 7.53 -16.48
CA GLY A 72 -1.70 6.12 -16.36
C GLY A 72 -1.89 5.65 -14.92
N ASN A 73 -0.93 5.93 -14.04
CA ASN A 73 -1.08 5.58 -12.62
C ASN A 73 -2.15 6.43 -11.92
N SER A 74 -2.36 7.68 -12.34
CA SER A 74 -3.45 8.51 -11.79
C SER A 74 -4.81 7.84 -12.04
N GLU A 75 -5.06 7.38 -13.25
CA GLU A 75 -6.31 6.70 -13.62
C GLU A 75 -6.45 5.35 -12.90
N LEU A 76 -5.39 4.52 -12.90
CA LEU A 76 -5.42 3.22 -12.23
C LEU A 76 -5.71 3.37 -10.73
N LEU A 77 -4.96 4.24 -10.04
CA LEU A 77 -5.08 4.38 -8.59
C LEU A 77 -6.42 5.01 -8.17
N LEU A 78 -6.97 5.93 -8.97
CA LEU A 78 -8.32 6.43 -8.74
C LEU A 78 -9.37 5.34 -8.98
N HIS A 79 -9.22 4.54 -10.03
CA HIS A 79 -10.12 3.42 -10.33
C HIS A 79 -10.16 2.39 -9.19
N VAL A 80 -9.01 1.94 -8.70
CA VAL A 80 -8.95 0.93 -7.62
C VAL A 80 -9.32 1.48 -6.23
N ALA A 81 -9.39 2.81 -6.07
CA ALA A 81 -9.83 3.47 -4.85
C ALA A 81 -11.31 3.91 -4.90
N GLU A 82 -12.00 3.71 -6.02
CA GLU A 82 -13.36 4.24 -6.24
C GLU A 82 -14.35 3.78 -5.18
N ASP A 83 -14.23 2.53 -4.71
CA ASP A 83 -15.09 1.94 -3.70
C ASP A 83 -14.89 2.52 -2.29
N ILE A 84 -13.68 3.02 -1.96
CA ILE A 84 -13.36 3.58 -0.63
C ILE A 84 -13.48 5.10 -0.54
N ILE A 85 -13.45 5.83 -1.67
CA ILE A 85 -13.52 7.30 -1.70
C ILE A 85 -14.79 7.84 -1.01
N PRO A 86 -16.01 7.28 -1.18
CA PRO A 86 -17.20 7.76 -0.49
C PRO A 86 -17.07 7.69 1.04
N ASP A 87 -16.50 6.62 1.56
CA ASP A 87 -16.28 6.45 3.00
C ASP A 87 -15.18 7.38 3.53
N LEU A 88 -14.11 7.60 2.78
CA LEU A 88 -13.09 8.60 3.11
C LEU A 88 -13.70 10.00 3.19
N LYS A 89 -14.52 10.40 2.23
CA LYS A 89 -15.23 11.70 2.23
C LYS A 89 -16.14 11.85 3.45
N ARG A 90 -16.85 10.79 3.80
CA ARG A 90 -17.81 10.80 4.92
C ARG A 90 -17.09 10.87 6.26
N ARG A 91 -15.99 10.12 6.43
CA ARG A 91 -15.27 10.00 7.71
C ARG A 91 -14.25 11.12 7.93
N PHE A 92 -13.61 11.58 6.87
CA PHE A 92 -12.59 12.61 6.88
C PHE A 92 -12.92 13.78 5.95
N PRO A 93 -14.06 14.50 6.14
CA PRO A 93 -14.54 15.51 5.20
C PRO A 93 -13.51 16.63 4.95
N GLY A 94 -12.69 16.97 5.95
CA GLY A 94 -11.64 17.99 5.84
C GLY A 94 -10.30 17.50 5.32
N HIS A 95 -10.07 16.18 5.23
CA HIS A 95 -8.73 15.61 4.97
C HIS A 95 -8.72 14.45 3.95
N TRP A 96 -9.86 14.04 3.41
CA TRP A 96 -9.92 12.91 2.46
C TRP A 96 -9.05 13.11 1.22
N LYS A 97 -8.87 14.36 0.77
CA LYS A 97 -8.04 14.70 -0.39
C LYS A 97 -6.57 14.43 -0.10
N GLU A 98 -6.10 14.87 1.05
CA GLU A 98 -4.73 14.63 1.50
C GLU A 98 -4.46 13.16 1.77
N ILE A 99 -5.43 12.46 2.39
CA ILE A 99 -5.35 11.00 2.59
C ILE A 99 -5.18 10.31 1.25
N LEU A 100 -6.06 10.57 0.30
CA LEU A 100 -6.02 9.95 -1.02
C LEU A 100 -4.73 10.27 -1.75
N ALA A 101 -4.33 11.54 -1.80
CA ALA A 101 -3.14 12.00 -2.49
C ALA A 101 -1.85 11.35 -1.92
N MET A 102 -1.67 11.37 -0.61
CA MET A 102 -0.53 10.72 0.04
C MET A 102 -0.52 9.21 -0.23
N SER A 103 -1.67 8.56 -0.17
CA SER A 103 -1.79 7.12 -0.42
C SER A 103 -1.49 6.74 -1.86
N MET A 104 -1.95 7.53 -2.84
CA MET A 104 -1.65 7.32 -4.26
C MET A 104 -0.15 7.46 -4.55
N VAL A 105 0.49 8.51 -4.02
CA VAL A 105 1.95 8.68 -4.17
C VAL A 105 2.71 7.49 -3.60
N ARG A 106 2.32 7.00 -2.42
CA ARG A 106 2.98 5.86 -1.77
C ARG A 106 2.74 4.54 -2.52
N ALA A 107 1.52 4.32 -3.02
CA ALA A 107 1.20 3.12 -3.78
C ALA A 107 2.00 3.03 -5.09
N GLN A 108 2.27 4.17 -5.71
CA GLN A 108 3.04 4.24 -6.95
C GLN A 108 4.53 4.02 -6.71
N ASP A 109 5.11 4.77 -5.77
CA ASP A 109 6.54 4.75 -5.47
C ASP A 109 6.76 5.27 -4.04
N PRO A 110 7.08 4.39 -3.08
CA PRO A 110 7.35 4.78 -1.70
C PRO A 110 8.49 5.79 -1.63
N ARG A 111 8.18 6.98 -1.12
CA ARG A 111 9.12 8.10 -1.03
C ARG A 111 9.05 8.74 0.36
N PRO A 112 10.16 9.35 0.82
CA PRO A 112 10.16 10.15 2.04
C PRO A 112 9.07 11.23 2.01
N LEU A 113 8.42 11.48 3.14
CA LEU A 113 7.31 12.45 3.28
C LEU A 113 7.66 13.83 2.74
N LYS A 114 8.92 14.29 2.86
CA LYS A 114 9.39 15.56 2.31
C LYS A 114 9.22 15.69 0.78
N LEU A 115 9.14 14.57 0.06
CA LEU A 115 9.00 14.57 -1.39
C LEU A 115 7.53 14.40 -1.85
N MET A 116 6.58 14.25 -0.92
CA MET A 116 5.17 13.99 -1.23
C MET A 116 4.56 15.05 -2.14
N LYS A 117 4.80 16.34 -1.86
CA LYS A 117 4.30 17.43 -2.69
C LYS A 117 4.78 17.31 -4.13
N SER A 118 6.10 17.17 -4.32
CA SER A 118 6.70 17.11 -5.66
C SER A 118 6.26 15.85 -6.42
N ALA A 119 6.05 14.75 -5.73
CA ALA A 119 5.55 13.52 -6.34
C ALA A 119 4.07 13.65 -6.73
N TRP A 120 3.25 14.25 -5.86
CA TRP A 120 1.84 14.52 -6.15
C TRP A 120 1.66 15.46 -7.35
N GLU A 121 2.44 16.55 -7.41
CA GLU A 121 2.39 17.52 -8.50
C GLU A 121 2.73 16.92 -9.89
N LYS A 122 3.41 15.77 -9.95
CA LYS A 122 3.65 15.03 -11.19
C LYS A 122 2.44 14.23 -11.67
N MET A 123 1.56 13.81 -10.76
CA MET A 123 0.40 13.00 -11.08
C MET A 123 -0.71 13.86 -11.70
N TYR A 124 -1.37 13.35 -12.72
CA TYR A 124 -2.52 14.04 -13.33
C TYR A 124 -3.67 14.26 -12.35
N ALA A 125 -3.85 13.34 -11.41
CA ALA A 125 -4.83 13.45 -10.34
C ALA A 125 -4.69 14.75 -9.51
N SER A 126 -3.48 15.35 -9.44
CA SER A 126 -3.26 16.63 -8.76
C SER A 126 -4.00 17.81 -9.41
N THR A 127 -4.35 17.68 -10.68
CA THR A 127 -5.14 18.70 -11.40
C THR A 127 -6.64 18.61 -11.09
N GLN A 128 -7.10 17.50 -10.54
CA GLN A 128 -8.50 17.20 -10.22
C GLN A 128 -8.78 17.29 -8.72
N ILE A 129 -7.79 16.94 -7.90
CA ILE A 129 -7.89 16.86 -6.45
C ILE A 129 -6.92 17.87 -5.85
N ASP A 130 -7.47 18.97 -5.33
CA ASP A 130 -6.69 20.01 -4.65
C ASP A 130 -6.33 19.54 -3.24
N ALA A 131 -5.19 18.83 -3.12
CA ALA A 131 -4.63 18.34 -1.88
C ALA A 131 -3.43 19.20 -1.47
N SER A 132 -3.42 19.70 -0.24
CA SER A 132 -2.32 20.51 0.30
C SER A 132 -1.28 19.63 0.99
N LEU A 133 -0.18 19.34 0.31
CA LEU A 133 0.91 18.46 0.78
C LEU A 133 2.23 19.20 1.00
N SER A 134 2.18 20.42 1.59
CA SER A 134 3.41 21.14 1.89
C SER A 134 4.20 20.45 3.02
N GLU A 135 5.52 20.51 2.95
CA GLU A 135 6.43 19.89 3.92
C GLU A 135 6.10 20.32 5.36
N ASN A 136 5.76 21.61 5.55
CA ASN A 136 5.41 22.16 6.86
C ASN A 136 4.06 21.67 7.41
N THR A 137 3.16 21.20 6.57
CA THR A 137 1.78 20.81 6.97
C THR A 137 1.57 19.31 7.02
N ILE A 138 2.41 18.52 6.37
CA ILE A 138 2.25 17.05 6.31
C ILE A 138 2.24 16.42 7.70
N SER A 139 3.19 16.76 8.56
CA SER A 139 3.29 16.21 9.92
C SER A 139 2.06 16.55 10.77
N GLU A 140 1.56 17.79 10.64
CA GLU A 140 0.33 18.21 11.32
C GLU A 140 -0.90 17.45 10.80
N LYS A 141 -1.02 17.28 9.48
CA LYS A 141 -2.12 16.53 8.88
C LYS A 141 -2.10 15.06 9.30
N LEU A 142 -0.93 14.44 9.32
CA LEU A 142 -0.80 13.06 9.83
C LEU A 142 -1.24 12.97 11.30
N ARG A 143 -0.89 13.95 12.13
CA ARG A 143 -1.32 14.00 13.53
C ARG A 143 -2.83 14.16 13.65
N ILE A 144 -3.45 15.04 12.88
CA ILE A 144 -4.91 15.23 12.88
C ILE A 144 -5.62 13.94 12.42
N ILE A 145 -5.17 13.35 11.32
CA ILE A 145 -5.74 12.10 10.81
C ILE A 145 -5.58 10.97 11.84
N GLY A 146 -4.42 10.90 12.49
CA GLY A 146 -4.12 9.84 13.46
C GLY A 146 -4.82 10.01 14.81
N SER A 147 -5.14 11.24 15.21
CA SER A 147 -5.89 11.51 16.45
C SER A 147 -7.38 11.18 16.32
N ASP A 148 -7.92 11.14 15.09
CA ASP A 148 -9.32 10.78 14.86
C ASP A 148 -9.50 9.25 14.77
N VAL A 149 -9.32 8.60 15.93
CA VAL A 149 -9.46 7.14 16.05
C VAL A 149 -10.89 6.68 15.72
N VAL A 150 -11.90 7.52 15.99
CA VAL A 150 -13.31 7.19 15.72
C VAL A 150 -13.54 7.10 14.20
N ALA A 151 -13.04 8.07 13.44
CA ALA A 151 -13.15 8.07 11.98
C ALA A 151 -12.39 6.88 11.38
N GLN A 152 -11.16 6.57 11.84
CA GLN A 152 -10.40 5.40 11.39
C GLN A 152 -11.12 4.10 11.69
N THR A 153 -11.59 3.90 12.94
CA THR A 153 -12.35 2.70 13.33
C THR A 153 -13.60 2.54 12.46
N GLY A 154 -14.36 3.61 12.27
CA GLY A 154 -15.54 3.56 11.43
C GLY A 154 -15.23 3.30 9.95
N PHE A 155 -14.09 3.75 9.45
CA PHE A 155 -13.63 3.43 8.10
C PHE A 155 -13.28 1.94 7.98
N PHE A 156 -12.51 1.38 8.90
CA PHE A 156 -12.17 -0.04 8.89
C PHE A 156 -13.41 -0.93 9.05
N GLN A 157 -14.36 -0.54 9.89
CA GLN A 157 -15.65 -1.25 10.02
C GLN A 157 -16.44 -1.29 8.71
N SER A 158 -16.37 -0.24 7.87
CA SER A 158 -17.04 -0.25 6.57
C SER A 158 -16.43 -1.24 5.57
N LEU A 159 -15.16 -1.60 5.76
CA LEU A 159 -14.47 -2.59 4.94
C LEU A 159 -14.71 -4.04 5.41
N THR A 160 -15.08 -4.23 6.68
CA THR A 160 -15.38 -5.56 7.21
C THR A 160 -16.77 -6.04 6.76
N THR A 161 -16.87 -7.30 6.37
CA THR A 161 -18.13 -7.90 5.95
C THR A 161 -18.58 -8.93 6.97
N LYS A 162 -19.84 -8.86 7.42
CA LYS A 162 -20.38 -9.83 8.35
C LYS A 162 -20.31 -11.25 7.79
N GLY A 163 -19.78 -12.19 8.59
CA GLY A 163 -19.58 -13.59 8.17
C GLY A 163 -18.40 -13.78 7.22
N ASP A 164 -17.52 -12.80 7.10
CA ASP A 164 -16.22 -12.96 6.44
C ASP A 164 -15.24 -13.66 7.40
N LYS A 165 -14.49 -14.62 6.88
CA LYS A 165 -13.34 -15.19 7.57
C LYS A 165 -12.15 -14.30 7.33
N VAL A 166 -11.60 -13.72 8.38
CA VAL A 166 -10.45 -12.81 8.26
C VAL A 166 -9.16 -13.52 8.66
N LEU A 167 -8.08 -13.19 7.97
CA LEU A 167 -6.72 -13.57 8.31
C LEU A 167 -6.12 -12.48 9.19
N PHE A 168 -5.51 -12.86 10.29
CA PHE A 168 -4.85 -11.96 11.22
C PHE A 168 -3.35 -12.27 11.27
N ASP A 169 -2.53 -11.24 11.16
CA ASP A 169 -1.10 -11.33 11.41
C ASP A 169 -0.61 -10.12 12.20
N LEU A 170 0.37 -10.33 13.07
CA LEU A 170 0.99 -9.32 13.91
C LEU A 170 2.46 -9.15 13.53
N SER A 171 2.88 -7.92 13.40
CA SER A 171 4.27 -7.59 13.17
C SER A 171 4.73 -6.46 14.08
N SER A 172 6.03 -6.19 14.12
CA SER A 172 6.60 -5.14 14.95
C SER A 172 7.66 -4.34 14.21
N ILE A 173 7.80 -3.09 14.62
CA ILE A 173 8.88 -2.20 14.22
C ILE A 173 9.57 -1.65 15.46
N PHE A 174 10.89 -1.47 15.39
CA PHE A 174 11.63 -0.84 16.46
C PHE A 174 11.51 0.69 16.38
N SER A 175 11.30 1.31 17.54
CA SER A 175 11.26 2.77 17.68
C SER A 175 12.26 3.21 18.74
N ARG A 176 12.96 4.31 18.45
CA ARG A 176 13.82 5.01 19.43
C ARG A 176 13.19 6.33 19.91
N SER A 177 11.92 6.57 19.56
CA SER A 177 11.23 7.79 19.93
C SER A 177 10.63 7.67 21.31
N GLU A 178 10.99 8.58 22.20
CA GLU A 178 10.45 8.68 23.56
C GLU A 178 9.04 9.29 23.60
N ASN A 179 8.59 9.90 22.51
CA ASN A 179 7.29 10.58 22.42
C ASN A 179 6.18 9.70 21.80
N ILE A 180 6.45 8.43 21.57
CA ILE A 180 5.47 7.48 21.05
C ILE A 180 5.05 6.54 22.18
N ASN A 181 3.90 6.80 22.78
CA ASN A 181 3.38 6.02 23.91
C ASN A 181 3.14 4.53 23.63
N LEU A 182 3.14 4.15 22.33
CA LEU A 182 3.03 2.75 21.90
C LEU A 182 4.38 2.04 21.79
N ALA A 183 5.49 2.79 21.89
CA ALA A 183 6.82 2.22 21.90
C ALA A 183 7.13 1.65 23.29
N GLU A 184 7.14 0.34 23.39
CA GLU A 184 7.34 -0.40 24.64
C GLU A 184 8.25 -1.61 24.40
N LYS A 185 8.87 -2.10 25.47
CA LYS A 185 9.64 -3.35 25.42
C LYS A 185 8.70 -4.52 25.14
N GLY A 186 8.99 -5.28 24.11
CA GLY A 186 8.19 -6.41 23.69
C GLY A 186 9.03 -7.61 23.28
N HIS A 187 8.34 -8.73 23.06
CA HIS A 187 8.97 -9.93 22.52
C HIS A 187 9.23 -9.74 21.03
N ASN A 188 10.48 -9.94 20.59
CA ASN A 188 10.81 -9.91 19.17
C ASN A 188 11.75 -11.08 18.80
N PRO A 189 11.62 -11.62 17.57
CA PRO A 189 12.45 -12.77 17.13
C PRO A 189 13.95 -12.48 17.09
N LYS A 190 14.34 -11.20 17.03
CA LYS A 190 15.76 -10.78 16.98
C LYS A 190 16.39 -10.62 18.38
N HIS A 191 15.60 -10.81 19.46
CA HIS A 191 16.01 -10.63 20.86
C HIS A 191 16.71 -9.29 21.15
N LEU A 192 16.32 -8.23 20.44
CA LEU A 192 16.84 -6.89 20.63
C LEU A 192 16.10 -6.22 21.80
N HIS A 193 16.86 -5.60 22.71
CA HIS A 193 16.33 -4.84 23.86
C HIS A 193 15.91 -3.41 23.48
N LEU A 194 15.29 -3.25 22.31
CA LEU A 194 14.78 -1.97 21.83
C LEU A 194 13.28 -1.93 22.03
N ASP A 195 12.76 -0.72 22.29
CA ASP A 195 11.33 -0.49 22.28
C ASP A 195 10.76 -0.72 20.89
N GLN A 196 9.61 -1.36 20.84
CA GLN A 196 8.94 -1.71 19.60
C GLN A 196 7.49 -1.24 19.64
N ILE A 197 6.91 -1.09 18.48
CA ILE A 197 5.50 -0.85 18.25
C ILE A 197 4.99 -2.05 17.48
N ASN A 198 3.93 -2.65 17.99
CA ASN A 198 3.24 -3.72 17.28
C ASN A 198 2.20 -3.13 16.34
N PHE A 199 1.93 -3.81 15.26
CA PHE A 199 0.81 -3.49 14.39
C PHE A 199 0.17 -4.77 13.88
N ALA A 200 -1.16 -4.75 13.93
CA ALA A 200 -1.99 -5.84 13.49
C ALA A 200 -2.56 -5.53 12.12
N LEU A 201 -2.42 -6.47 11.21
CA LEU A 201 -3.00 -6.42 9.89
C LEU A 201 -4.06 -7.52 9.77
N VAL A 202 -5.25 -7.12 9.33
CA VAL A 202 -6.37 -8.03 9.11
C VAL A 202 -6.74 -8.01 7.65
N PHE A 203 -6.79 -9.20 7.05
CA PHE A 203 -7.20 -9.43 5.67
C PHE A 203 -8.57 -10.07 5.59
N SER A 204 -9.38 -9.64 4.64
CA SER A 204 -10.63 -10.29 4.28
C SER A 204 -10.35 -11.55 3.44
N GLY A 205 -10.85 -12.70 3.90
CA GLY A 205 -10.76 -13.94 3.13
C GLY A 205 -11.62 -13.95 1.87
N LYS A 206 -12.69 -13.13 1.84
CA LYS A 206 -13.57 -13.01 0.66
C LYS A 206 -13.07 -12.00 -0.36
N ARG A 207 -12.49 -10.88 0.11
CA ARG A 207 -12.06 -9.78 -0.76
C ARG A 207 -10.60 -9.88 -1.16
N HIS A 208 -9.83 -10.73 -0.51
CA HIS A 208 -8.37 -10.84 -0.66
C HIS A 208 -7.64 -9.49 -0.54
N LYS A 209 -8.15 -8.63 0.36
CA LYS A 209 -7.64 -7.27 0.59
C LYS A 209 -7.49 -6.99 2.08
N PRO A 210 -6.58 -6.09 2.48
CA PRO A 210 -6.49 -5.63 3.86
C PRO A 210 -7.77 -4.87 4.24
N VAL A 211 -8.29 -5.12 5.44
CA VAL A 211 -9.49 -4.46 5.97
C VAL A 211 -9.23 -3.69 7.25
N ILE A 212 -8.20 -4.01 8.02
CA ILE A 212 -7.78 -3.29 9.22
C ILE A 212 -6.25 -3.27 9.29
N LEU A 213 -5.70 -2.13 9.67
CA LEU A 213 -4.32 -1.98 10.11
C LEU A 213 -4.30 -1.11 11.37
N GLU A 214 -3.93 -1.70 12.49
CA GLU A 214 -3.95 -1.02 13.78
C GLU A 214 -2.59 -1.06 14.49
N ALA A 215 -2.15 0.10 14.98
CA ALA A 215 -0.96 0.22 15.80
C ALA A 215 -1.30 -0.11 17.26
N LEU A 216 -0.49 -0.95 17.88
CA LEU A 216 -0.66 -1.47 19.23
C LEU A 216 0.61 -1.26 20.06
N PRO A 217 0.50 -1.20 21.40
CA PRO A 217 1.67 -1.16 22.28
C PRO A 217 2.60 -2.34 22.06
N GLY A 218 3.90 -2.09 22.05
CA GLY A 218 4.91 -3.11 21.80
C GLY A 218 4.95 -4.25 22.82
N SER A 219 4.45 -4.03 24.05
CA SER A 219 4.34 -5.05 25.08
C SER A 219 3.14 -6.00 24.89
N VAL A 220 2.19 -5.63 24.02
CA VAL A 220 0.98 -6.43 23.79
C VAL A 220 1.33 -7.71 23.06
N ARG A 221 1.01 -8.85 23.65
CA ARG A 221 1.19 -10.16 23.03
C ARG A 221 0.09 -10.44 22.00
N ASP A 222 0.40 -11.22 21.00
CA ASP A 222 -0.43 -11.58 19.84
C ASP A 222 -1.88 -11.91 20.23
N TYR A 223 -2.06 -12.68 21.30
CA TYR A 223 -3.37 -13.09 21.78
C TYR A 223 -4.24 -11.94 22.29
N LYS A 224 -3.67 -11.00 23.09
CA LYS A 224 -4.42 -9.85 23.62
C LYS A 224 -4.74 -8.82 22.52
N ALA A 225 -3.81 -8.61 21.60
CA ALA A 225 -4.00 -7.78 20.42
C ALA A 225 -5.19 -8.27 19.60
N PHE A 226 -5.20 -9.56 19.34
CA PHE A 226 -6.23 -10.24 18.60
C PHE A 226 -7.63 -10.10 19.23
N ASP A 227 -7.78 -10.41 20.52
CA ASP A 227 -9.07 -10.29 21.23
C ASP A 227 -9.61 -8.85 21.18
N SER A 228 -8.75 -7.86 21.42
CA SER A 228 -9.13 -6.45 21.37
C SER A 228 -9.64 -6.02 19.98
N ILE A 229 -9.00 -6.51 18.91
CA ILE A 229 -9.40 -6.21 17.53
C ILE A 229 -10.71 -6.91 17.19
N MET A 230 -10.85 -8.20 17.51
CA MET A 230 -12.10 -8.93 17.29
C MET A 230 -13.31 -8.24 17.94
N ASP A 231 -13.16 -7.82 19.19
CA ASP A 231 -14.24 -7.18 19.93
C ASP A 231 -14.57 -5.78 19.38
N ARG A 232 -13.54 -4.99 19.03
CA ARG A 232 -13.71 -3.62 18.50
C ARG A 232 -14.40 -3.59 17.14
N TYR A 233 -14.11 -4.57 16.29
CA TYR A 233 -14.60 -4.62 14.93
C TYR A 233 -15.73 -5.64 14.70
N ASP A 234 -16.30 -6.23 15.78
CA ASP A 234 -17.34 -7.29 15.74
C ASP A 234 -16.99 -8.44 14.78
N ILE A 235 -15.72 -8.84 14.79
CA ILE A 235 -15.24 -9.95 13.97
C ILE A 235 -15.59 -11.26 14.68
N ARG A 236 -16.45 -12.08 14.07
CA ARG A 236 -16.97 -13.32 14.70
C ARG A 236 -16.20 -14.57 14.30
N GLU A 237 -15.61 -14.57 13.11
CA GLU A 237 -14.80 -15.66 12.62
C GLU A 237 -13.43 -15.13 12.17
N CYS A 238 -12.37 -15.72 12.67
CA CYS A 238 -11.02 -15.34 12.32
C CYS A 238 -10.11 -16.56 12.22
N ILE A 239 -9.24 -16.54 11.20
CA ILE A 239 -8.19 -17.51 11.02
C ILE A 239 -6.86 -16.84 11.29
N ILE A 240 -6.17 -17.29 12.33
CA ILE A 240 -4.82 -16.84 12.62
C ILE A 240 -3.86 -17.76 11.88
N VAL A 241 -3.13 -17.22 10.94
CA VAL A 241 -2.06 -17.95 10.25
C VAL A 241 -0.74 -17.60 10.91
N ALA A 242 -0.08 -18.59 11.48
CA ALA A 242 1.11 -18.36 12.28
C ALA A 242 2.32 -19.16 11.78
N ASP A 243 3.52 -18.63 12.08
CA ASP A 243 4.78 -19.28 11.74
C ASP A 243 5.12 -20.44 12.70
N ARG A 244 6.08 -21.25 12.27
CA ARG A 244 6.59 -22.44 12.98
C ARG A 244 7.00 -22.18 14.44
N GLY A 245 7.30 -20.94 14.81
CA GLY A 245 7.63 -20.54 16.18
C GLY A 245 6.45 -20.52 17.15
N LEU A 246 5.21 -20.40 16.66
CA LEU A 246 3.99 -20.29 17.47
C LEU A 246 3.28 -21.63 17.72
N ALA A 247 3.81 -22.74 17.21
CA ALA A 247 3.23 -24.09 17.39
C ALA A 247 3.12 -24.57 18.84
N THR A 248 3.73 -23.87 19.79
CA THR A 248 3.68 -24.18 21.23
C THR A 248 2.50 -23.54 21.96
N TYR A 249 1.73 -22.68 21.31
CA TYR A 249 0.58 -22.04 21.93
C TYR A 249 -0.60 -23.02 22.06
N ASP A 250 -1.30 -22.89 23.18
CA ASP A 250 -2.62 -23.53 23.33
C ASP A 250 -3.53 -22.98 22.23
N MET A 251 -4.17 -23.90 21.52
CA MET A 251 -5.15 -23.53 20.49
C MET A 251 -6.23 -22.65 21.10
N PRO A 252 -6.64 -21.56 20.41
CA PRO A 252 -7.69 -20.68 20.91
C PRO A 252 -8.95 -21.49 21.27
N ARG A 253 -9.48 -21.26 22.47
CA ARG A 253 -10.73 -21.89 22.92
C ARG A 253 -11.97 -21.05 22.57
N LYS A 254 -11.75 -19.82 22.06
CA LYS A 254 -12.83 -18.90 21.69
C LYS A 254 -13.53 -19.44 20.43
N LYS A 255 -14.85 -19.55 20.48
CA LYS A 255 -15.67 -19.98 19.33
C LYS A 255 -15.46 -19.02 18.15
N GLY A 256 -15.27 -19.56 16.95
CA GLY A 256 -15.02 -18.77 15.74
C GLY A 256 -13.55 -18.38 15.54
N VAL A 257 -12.64 -18.77 16.44
CA VAL A 257 -11.20 -18.52 16.29
C VAL A 257 -10.49 -19.79 15.87
N TYR A 258 -9.86 -19.72 14.71
CA TYR A 258 -9.12 -20.82 14.14
C TYR A 258 -7.64 -20.48 14.03
N LEU A 259 -6.78 -21.45 14.30
CA LEU A 259 -5.33 -21.33 14.14
C LEU A 259 -4.87 -22.27 13.03
N VAL A 260 -4.10 -21.74 12.09
CA VAL A 260 -3.40 -22.48 11.04
C VAL A 260 -1.91 -22.23 11.25
N VAL A 261 -1.16 -23.22 11.71
CA VAL A 261 0.26 -23.08 12.06
C VAL A 261 1.09 -24.19 11.47
N ALA A 262 2.16 -23.83 10.74
CA ALA A 262 3.13 -24.81 10.32
C ALA A 262 3.96 -25.31 11.53
N ILE A 263 4.19 -26.61 11.61
CA ILE A 263 4.96 -27.21 12.69
C ILE A 263 6.35 -27.61 12.21
N LYS A 264 7.31 -27.61 13.14
CA LYS A 264 8.67 -28.07 12.85
C LYS A 264 8.69 -29.58 12.63
N ARG A 265 9.58 -30.08 11.78
CA ARG A 265 9.74 -31.54 11.51
C ARG A 265 10.05 -32.38 12.76
N ASN A 266 10.63 -31.79 13.80
CA ASN A 266 10.88 -32.44 15.09
C ASN A 266 9.75 -32.26 16.12
N PHE A 267 8.60 -31.70 15.71
CA PHE A 267 7.47 -31.53 16.61
C PHE A 267 6.81 -32.88 16.92
N ARG A 268 6.38 -33.09 18.18
CA ARG A 268 5.85 -34.39 18.67
C ARG A 268 4.66 -34.94 17.86
N ALA A 269 3.85 -34.08 17.27
CA ALA A 269 2.69 -34.49 16.47
C ALA A 269 3.05 -34.87 15.04
N MET A 270 4.31 -34.69 14.60
CA MET A 270 4.75 -34.99 13.24
C MET A 270 4.76 -36.51 13.01
N ASP A 271 4.07 -36.96 11.97
CA ASP A 271 3.94 -38.37 11.62
C ASP A 271 4.27 -38.59 10.13
N PHE A 272 5.55 -38.86 9.84
CA PHE A 272 6.03 -39.05 8.46
C PHE A 272 5.50 -40.31 7.77
N THR A 273 4.88 -41.21 8.54
CA THR A 273 4.30 -42.48 8.01
C THR A 273 2.82 -42.32 7.64
N MET A 274 2.23 -41.17 7.91
CA MET A 274 0.84 -40.88 7.61
C MET A 274 0.55 -41.02 6.11
N PRO A 275 -0.53 -41.72 5.71
CA PRO A 275 -0.93 -41.80 4.32
C PRO A 275 -1.26 -40.43 3.71
N LEU A 276 -0.80 -40.22 2.49
CA LEU A 276 -1.12 -39.02 1.67
C LEU A 276 -2.07 -39.48 0.55
N ASP A 277 -3.36 -39.49 0.84
CA ASP A 277 -4.42 -40.05 0.01
C ASP A 277 -5.07 -39.04 -0.93
N ARG A 278 -4.65 -37.79 -0.87
CA ARG A 278 -5.14 -36.71 -1.74
C ARG A 278 -4.00 -36.01 -2.44
N SER A 279 -4.31 -35.39 -3.58
CA SER A 279 -3.36 -34.60 -4.35
C SER A 279 -4.03 -33.39 -4.98
N PHE A 280 -3.26 -32.32 -5.17
CA PHE A 280 -3.68 -31.12 -5.88
C PHE A 280 -2.48 -30.39 -6.48
N ILE A 281 -2.76 -29.48 -7.41
CA ILE A 281 -1.75 -28.59 -7.97
C ILE A 281 -1.89 -27.22 -7.31
N TYR A 282 -0.75 -26.65 -6.86
CA TYR A 282 -0.65 -25.27 -6.39
C TYR A 282 0.44 -24.55 -7.20
N GLY A 283 0.02 -23.59 -8.02
CA GLY A 283 0.89 -23.00 -9.03
C GLY A 283 1.41 -24.07 -10.00
N LYS A 284 2.73 -24.30 -9.98
CA LYS A 284 3.39 -25.34 -10.81
C LYS A 284 3.83 -26.56 -10.00
N ARG A 285 3.45 -26.64 -8.71
CA ARG A 285 3.90 -27.69 -7.78
C ARG A 285 2.82 -28.72 -7.56
N GLY A 286 3.19 -29.99 -7.63
CA GLY A 286 2.32 -31.11 -7.22
C GLY A 286 2.41 -31.30 -5.71
N ILE A 287 1.27 -31.28 -5.02
CA ILE A 287 1.17 -31.44 -3.58
C ILE A 287 0.37 -32.70 -3.27
N LEU A 288 0.99 -33.63 -2.54
CA LEU A 288 0.30 -34.75 -1.90
C LEU A 288 -0.11 -34.35 -0.49
N SER A 289 -1.26 -34.82 -0.01
CA SER A 289 -1.75 -34.44 1.31
C SER A 289 -2.55 -35.54 2.00
N GLY A 290 -2.54 -35.50 3.32
CA GLY A 290 -3.34 -36.35 4.18
C GLY A 290 -3.75 -35.60 5.45
N THR A 291 -4.81 -36.09 6.12
CA THR A 291 -5.34 -35.47 7.35
C THR A 291 -5.50 -36.49 8.45
N LYS A 292 -5.09 -36.12 9.68
CA LYS A 292 -5.27 -36.94 10.88
C LYS A 292 -5.99 -36.12 11.97
N ASP A 293 -7.07 -36.66 12.50
CA ASP A 293 -7.76 -36.08 13.64
C ASP A 293 -7.03 -36.40 14.95
N LEU A 294 -6.74 -35.37 15.74
CA LEU A 294 -6.03 -35.47 17.02
C LEU A 294 -6.96 -35.10 18.21
N GLY A 295 -8.26 -35.26 18.08
CA GLY A 295 -9.23 -34.91 19.13
C GLY A 295 -9.52 -33.40 19.18
N GLY A 296 -10.13 -32.86 18.15
CA GLY A 296 -10.48 -31.44 18.03
C GLY A 296 -9.35 -30.56 17.47
N LYS A 297 -8.25 -31.16 17.09
CA LYS A 297 -7.18 -30.57 16.29
C LYS A 297 -6.91 -31.50 15.11
N TYR A 298 -6.51 -30.94 13.99
CA TYR A 298 -6.26 -31.66 12.76
C TYR A 298 -4.81 -31.45 12.35
N LEU A 299 -4.12 -32.55 12.10
CA LEU A 299 -2.79 -32.54 11.49
C LEU A 299 -2.97 -32.72 9.98
N TYR A 300 -2.60 -31.72 9.22
CA TYR A 300 -2.54 -31.74 7.78
C TYR A 300 -1.11 -31.94 7.34
N MET A 301 -0.80 -33.13 6.80
CA MET A 301 0.52 -33.47 6.25
C MET A 301 0.53 -33.20 4.76
N TYR A 302 1.63 -32.62 4.28
CA TYR A 302 1.85 -32.33 2.86
C TYR A 302 3.20 -32.85 2.42
N GLU A 303 3.30 -33.27 1.17
CA GLU A 303 4.55 -33.51 0.46
C GLU A 303 4.53 -32.68 -0.84
N ASP A 304 5.46 -31.74 -0.94
CA ASP A 304 5.73 -30.98 -2.17
C ASP A 304 6.72 -31.76 -3.01
N THR A 305 6.30 -32.26 -4.18
CA THR A 305 7.11 -33.13 -5.04
C THR A 305 8.35 -32.39 -5.58
N SER A 306 8.26 -31.09 -5.83
CA SER A 306 9.39 -30.27 -6.28
C SER A 306 10.39 -30.06 -5.15
N LEU A 307 9.91 -29.70 -3.94
CA LEU A 307 10.73 -29.55 -2.76
C LEU A 307 11.47 -30.85 -2.40
N ARG A 308 10.78 -31.98 -2.54
CA ARG A 308 11.38 -33.31 -2.34
C ARG A 308 12.58 -33.53 -3.25
N ALA A 309 12.44 -33.23 -4.54
CA ALA A 309 13.54 -33.38 -5.50
C ALA A 309 14.69 -32.39 -5.21
N GLU A 310 14.38 -31.17 -4.81
CA GLU A 310 15.35 -30.16 -4.42
C GLU A 310 16.15 -30.59 -3.18
N GLU A 311 15.47 -31.08 -2.14
CA GLU A 311 16.10 -31.56 -0.90
C GLU A 311 16.94 -32.82 -1.15
N GLU A 312 16.45 -33.79 -1.93
CA GLU A 312 17.18 -35.00 -2.30
C GLU A 312 18.47 -34.66 -3.05
N THR A 313 18.39 -33.77 -4.05
CA THR A 313 19.56 -33.28 -4.79
C THR A 313 20.57 -32.59 -3.87
N SER A 314 20.11 -31.80 -2.90
CA SER A 314 20.99 -31.13 -1.93
C SER A 314 21.75 -32.14 -1.05
N ILE A 315 21.07 -33.19 -0.60
CA ILE A 315 21.73 -34.26 0.20
C ILE A 315 22.77 -35.03 -0.64
N ILE A 316 22.40 -35.40 -1.89
CA ILE A 316 23.35 -36.09 -2.79
C ILE A 316 24.61 -35.26 -3.00
N ARG A 317 24.48 -33.95 -3.23
CA ARG A 317 25.64 -33.06 -3.36
C ARG A 317 26.54 -33.08 -2.11
N LYS A 318 25.93 -33.00 -0.91
CA LYS A 318 26.70 -33.08 0.35
C LYS A 318 27.40 -34.43 0.57
N ILE A 319 26.81 -35.50 0.04
CA ILE A 319 27.47 -36.83 0.05
C ILE A 319 28.69 -36.82 -0.89
N GLU A 320 28.58 -36.25 -2.08
CA GLU A 320 29.68 -36.11 -3.03
C GLU A 320 30.81 -35.22 -2.45
N GLU A 321 30.44 -34.16 -1.71
CA GLU A 321 31.37 -33.27 -1.01
C GLU A 321 32.00 -33.91 0.28
N GLY A 322 31.53 -35.10 0.68
CA GLY A 322 32.03 -35.83 1.85
C GLY A 322 31.49 -35.31 3.19
N GLU A 323 30.52 -34.42 3.19
CA GLU A 323 29.88 -33.87 4.39
C GLU A 323 28.88 -34.85 5.03
N LEU A 324 28.21 -35.67 4.20
CA LEU A 324 27.21 -36.66 4.60
C LEU A 324 27.55 -38.03 4.08
N LYS A 325 26.96 -39.08 4.67
CA LYS A 325 27.10 -40.47 4.25
C LYS A 325 25.86 -40.92 3.45
N GLN A 326 25.98 -41.95 2.64
CA GLN A 326 24.87 -42.56 1.88
C GLN A 326 23.73 -43.05 2.80
N SER A 327 24.04 -43.45 4.04
CA SER A 327 23.04 -43.80 5.06
C SER A 327 22.11 -42.64 5.39
N ASP A 328 22.63 -41.39 5.42
CA ASP A 328 21.88 -40.21 5.80
C ASP A 328 20.75 -39.90 4.78
N LEU A 329 21.00 -40.19 3.50
CA LEU A 329 19.96 -40.11 2.48
C LEU A 329 18.83 -41.11 2.72
N THR A 330 19.17 -42.33 3.11
CA THR A 330 18.22 -43.40 3.39
C THR A 330 17.35 -43.04 4.60
N ASP A 331 17.96 -42.51 5.67
CA ASP A 331 17.28 -42.14 6.90
C ASP A 331 16.36 -40.92 6.73
N GLU A 332 16.76 -39.96 5.91
CA GLU A 332 15.98 -38.75 5.66
C GLU A 332 14.92 -38.92 4.56
N ARG A 333 14.99 -39.97 3.74
CA ARG A 333 14.15 -40.14 2.51
C ARG A 333 12.66 -39.98 2.76
N ASN A 334 12.17 -40.49 3.92
CA ASN A 334 10.75 -40.38 4.27
C ASN A 334 10.31 -38.98 4.72
N LYS A 335 11.25 -38.07 4.97
CA LYS A 335 10.99 -36.70 5.44
C LYS A 335 11.08 -35.65 4.32
N LEU A 336 11.74 -36.04 3.19
CA LEU A 336 12.00 -35.12 2.08
C LEU A 336 10.70 -34.58 1.50
N GLY A 337 10.65 -33.29 1.25
CA GLY A 337 9.49 -32.58 0.73
C GLY A 337 8.31 -32.49 1.70
N LYS A 338 8.37 -33.14 2.88
CA LYS A 338 7.24 -33.21 3.81
C LYS A 338 7.27 -32.08 4.82
N PHE A 339 6.11 -31.51 5.07
CA PHE A 339 5.83 -30.56 6.14
C PHE A 339 4.39 -30.73 6.61
N ALA A 340 4.07 -30.19 7.78
CA ALA A 340 2.74 -30.30 8.31
C ALA A 340 2.22 -28.97 8.88
N ILE A 341 0.91 -28.84 8.82
CA ILE A 341 0.13 -27.74 9.40
C ILE A 341 -0.79 -28.34 10.47
N LEU A 342 -0.79 -27.71 11.64
CA LEU A 342 -1.71 -28.02 12.72
C LEU A 342 -2.81 -26.95 12.76
N SER A 343 -4.07 -27.38 12.86
CA SER A 343 -5.21 -26.47 12.91
C SER A 343 -6.33 -27.03 13.79
N ASN A 344 -7.12 -26.16 14.40
CA ASN A 344 -8.43 -26.50 14.98
C ASN A 344 -9.58 -26.29 13.98
N LEU A 345 -9.27 -25.83 12.76
CA LEU A 345 -10.24 -25.77 11.66
C LEU A 345 -10.25 -27.11 10.93
N ARG A 346 -11.42 -27.72 10.81
CA ARG A 346 -11.65 -28.87 9.93
C ARG A 346 -12.03 -28.38 8.55
N SER A 347 -11.16 -28.57 7.57
CA SER A 347 -11.41 -28.15 6.18
C SER A 347 -10.71 -29.11 5.21
N ASP A 348 -10.90 -28.88 3.92
CA ASP A 348 -10.17 -29.60 2.88
C ASP A 348 -8.66 -29.28 2.99
N PRO A 349 -7.76 -30.27 2.84
CA PRO A 349 -6.32 -30.03 2.91
C PRO A 349 -5.83 -28.96 1.95
N LYS A 350 -6.42 -28.84 0.75
CA LYS A 350 -6.07 -27.78 -0.20
C LYS A 350 -6.39 -26.39 0.35
N GLU A 351 -7.57 -26.22 0.95
CA GLU A 351 -7.96 -24.93 1.56
C GLU A 351 -7.02 -24.54 2.70
N ILE A 352 -6.65 -25.48 3.59
CA ILE A 352 -5.70 -25.22 4.67
C ILE A 352 -4.31 -24.84 4.12
N TYR A 353 -3.88 -25.48 3.05
CA TYR A 353 -2.63 -25.14 2.38
C TYR A 353 -2.67 -23.75 1.78
N GLU A 354 -3.74 -23.39 1.06
CA GLU A 354 -3.96 -22.08 0.46
C GLU A 354 -4.03 -20.98 1.53
N LEU A 355 -4.74 -21.22 2.63
CA LEU A 355 -4.76 -20.33 3.79
C LEU A 355 -3.35 -20.10 4.37
N TYR A 356 -2.56 -21.16 4.53
CA TYR A 356 -1.20 -21.02 5.00
C TYR A 356 -0.32 -20.23 4.02
N LYS A 357 -0.49 -20.46 2.72
CA LYS A 357 0.24 -19.76 1.67
C LYS A 357 -0.19 -18.30 1.48
N SER A 358 -1.43 -17.95 1.79
CA SER A 358 -1.87 -16.55 1.76
C SER A 358 -1.11 -15.65 2.74
N ARG A 359 -0.43 -16.22 3.75
CA ARG A 359 0.48 -15.51 4.62
C ARG A 359 1.63 -14.84 3.87
N GLU A 360 2.13 -15.44 2.81
CA GLU A 360 3.21 -14.85 1.99
C GLU A 360 2.82 -13.47 1.44
N GLU A 361 1.54 -13.26 1.09
CA GLU A 361 1.03 -11.96 0.64
C GLU A 361 1.03 -10.92 1.79
N VAL A 362 0.68 -11.35 3.00
CA VAL A 362 0.71 -10.51 4.20
C VAL A 362 2.15 -10.12 4.57
N GLU A 363 3.09 -11.05 4.46
CA GLU A 363 4.51 -10.79 4.70
C GLU A 363 5.08 -9.76 3.71
N VAL A 364 4.74 -9.86 2.43
CA VAL A 364 5.13 -8.88 1.40
C VAL A 364 4.60 -7.48 1.76
N ALA A 365 3.36 -7.39 2.25
CA ALA A 365 2.78 -6.12 2.68
C ALA A 365 3.53 -5.53 3.89
N PHE A 366 3.88 -6.37 4.88
CA PHE A 366 4.65 -5.93 6.04
C PHE A 366 6.08 -5.50 5.69
N ASP A 367 6.74 -6.20 4.80
CA ASP A 367 8.09 -5.84 4.37
C ASP A 367 8.10 -4.51 3.61
N ALA A 368 7.12 -4.28 2.74
CA ALA A 368 6.93 -3.00 2.09
C ALA A 368 6.74 -1.88 3.13
N MET A 369 5.85 -2.08 4.10
CA MET A 369 5.61 -1.11 5.18
C MET A 369 6.85 -0.82 6.02
N LYS A 370 7.61 -1.85 6.43
CA LYS A 370 8.81 -1.69 7.26
C LYS A 370 9.89 -0.88 6.56
N ASN A 371 10.15 -1.20 5.29
CA ASN A 371 11.15 -0.49 4.49
C ASN A 371 10.79 0.99 4.31
N GLU A 372 9.51 1.29 4.15
CA GLU A 372 9.01 2.66 4.03
C GLU A 372 9.13 3.44 5.34
N LEU A 373 8.78 2.83 6.47
CA LEU A 373 8.89 3.44 7.80
C LEU A 373 10.33 3.80 8.15
N GLU A 374 11.32 3.04 7.70
CA GLU A 374 12.73 3.38 7.91
C GLU A 374 13.14 4.69 7.27
N ASN A 375 12.56 5.05 6.13
CA ASN A 375 12.84 6.28 5.41
C ASN A 375 12.18 7.52 6.05
N ASP A 376 11.13 7.35 6.88
CA ASP A 376 10.32 8.43 7.44
C ASP A 376 10.46 8.63 8.95
N LYS A 377 11.46 8.00 9.59
CA LYS A 377 11.69 8.09 11.05
C LYS A 377 11.77 9.54 11.57
N GLY A 378 12.25 10.46 10.74
CA GLY A 378 12.37 11.89 11.09
C GLY A 378 11.04 12.65 11.19
N TYR A 379 9.93 12.09 10.73
CA TYR A 379 8.60 12.74 10.71
C TYR A 379 7.60 12.13 11.69
N LEU A 380 7.95 10.99 12.28
CA LEU A 380 7.07 10.22 13.16
C LEU A 380 7.50 10.39 14.63
N HIS A 381 7.21 11.56 15.18
CA HIS A 381 7.62 11.90 16.56
C HIS A 381 6.50 11.72 17.60
N THR A 382 5.26 11.48 17.18
CA THR A 382 4.10 11.36 18.08
C THR A 382 3.28 10.11 17.75
N THR A 383 2.58 9.59 18.75
CA THR A 383 1.66 8.47 18.58
C THR A 383 0.60 8.75 17.51
N ASP A 384 0.02 9.95 17.50
CA ASP A 384 -1.00 10.31 16.52
C ASP A 384 -0.42 10.46 15.10
N GLY A 385 0.76 11.09 14.98
CA GLY A 385 1.46 11.17 13.68
C GLY A 385 1.73 9.80 13.09
N MET A 386 2.14 8.85 13.94
CA MET A 386 2.37 7.47 13.54
C MET A 386 1.05 6.75 13.15
N ARG A 387 -0.03 6.91 13.91
CA ARG A 387 -1.35 6.35 13.54
C ARG A 387 -1.84 6.88 12.20
N GLY A 388 -1.69 8.20 11.97
CA GLY A 388 -2.03 8.82 10.69
C GLY A 388 -1.20 8.25 9.54
N TYR A 389 0.10 8.07 9.75
CA TYR A 389 0.99 7.45 8.78
C TYR A 389 0.59 6.01 8.45
N PHE A 390 0.26 5.19 9.45
CA PHE A 390 -0.25 3.84 9.23
C PHE A 390 -1.57 3.83 8.48
N PHE A 391 -2.45 4.80 8.76
CA PHE A 391 -3.70 4.91 8.02
C PHE A 391 -3.47 5.21 6.54
N ILE A 392 -2.57 6.15 6.21
CA ILE A 392 -2.16 6.42 4.82
C ILE A 392 -1.54 5.17 4.18
N THR A 393 -0.66 4.47 4.90
CA THR A 393 -0.03 3.24 4.42
C THR A 393 -1.06 2.14 4.19
N PHE A 394 -2.06 2.02 5.06
CA PHE A 394 -3.17 1.08 4.86
C PHE A 394 -3.92 1.35 3.54
N ILE A 395 -4.26 2.60 3.26
CA ILE A 395 -4.95 2.96 2.00
C ILE A 395 -4.06 2.62 0.79
N SER A 396 -2.75 2.85 0.89
CA SER A 396 -1.79 2.47 -0.17
C SER A 396 -1.76 0.96 -0.39
N LEU A 397 -1.74 0.17 0.69
CA LEU A 397 -1.81 -1.28 0.63
C LEU A 397 -3.14 -1.76 0.04
N TYR A 398 -4.25 -1.13 0.42
CA TYR A 398 -5.55 -1.44 -0.15
C TYR A 398 -5.53 -1.29 -1.69
N MET A 399 -4.97 -0.18 -2.19
CA MET A 399 -4.80 0.04 -3.63
C MET A 399 -3.90 -1.04 -4.27
N TYR A 400 -2.77 -1.36 -3.64
CA TYR A 400 -1.84 -2.39 -4.11
C TYR A 400 -2.53 -3.75 -4.25
N PHE A 401 -3.25 -4.19 -3.22
CA PHE A 401 -3.96 -5.46 -3.24
C PHE A 401 -5.16 -5.45 -4.19
N SER A 402 -5.80 -4.29 -4.42
CA SER A 402 -6.82 -4.14 -5.45
C SER A 402 -6.26 -4.37 -6.85
N ILE A 403 -5.08 -3.86 -7.16
CA ILE A 403 -4.38 -4.12 -8.42
C ILE A 403 -4.00 -5.61 -8.52
N LEU A 404 -3.48 -6.19 -7.44
CA LEU A 404 -3.11 -7.60 -7.40
C LEU A 404 -4.31 -8.53 -7.68
N GLU A 405 -5.46 -8.24 -7.07
CA GLU A 405 -6.69 -9.01 -7.33
C GLU A 405 -7.15 -8.88 -8.78
N MET A 406 -7.12 -7.68 -9.35
CA MET A 406 -7.40 -7.50 -10.78
C MET A 406 -6.46 -8.31 -11.68
N LEU A 407 -5.17 -8.44 -11.30
CA LEU A 407 -4.22 -9.30 -12.01
C LEU A 407 -4.58 -10.78 -11.89
N LYS A 408 -5.01 -11.23 -10.70
CA LYS A 408 -5.45 -12.62 -10.47
C LYS A 408 -6.72 -12.95 -11.26
N GLU A 409 -7.73 -12.10 -11.22
CA GLU A 409 -8.98 -12.25 -11.97
C GLU A 409 -8.76 -12.39 -13.48
N LYS A 410 -7.70 -11.77 -14.00
CA LYS A 410 -7.33 -11.81 -15.43
C LYS A 410 -6.28 -12.87 -15.77
N ASP A 411 -5.89 -13.71 -14.81
CA ASP A 411 -4.81 -14.70 -14.96
C ASP A 411 -3.48 -14.09 -15.44
N LEU A 412 -3.19 -12.88 -14.96
CA LEU A 412 -1.97 -12.14 -15.30
C LEU A 412 -0.94 -12.10 -14.17
N SER A 413 -1.31 -12.46 -12.94
CA SER A 413 -0.44 -12.36 -11.75
C SER A 413 0.85 -13.20 -11.86
N HIS A 414 0.86 -14.24 -12.70
CA HIS A 414 2.04 -15.05 -12.98
C HIS A 414 2.95 -14.48 -14.09
N LYS A 415 2.50 -13.44 -14.83
CA LYS A 415 3.21 -12.81 -15.96
C LYS A 415 3.76 -11.45 -15.61
N ILE A 416 3.06 -10.70 -14.77
CA ILE A 416 3.42 -9.32 -14.43
C ILE A 416 3.10 -9.02 -12.97
N SER A 417 4.00 -8.37 -12.28
CA SER A 417 3.83 -7.91 -10.89
C SER A 417 3.11 -6.56 -10.83
N VAL A 418 2.53 -6.23 -9.67
CA VAL A 418 1.94 -4.90 -9.42
C VAL A 418 2.95 -3.78 -9.67
N LYS A 419 4.20 -3.94 -9.25
CA LYS A 419 5.27 -2.95 -9.49
C LYS A 419 5.53 -2.73 -10.99
N GLU A 420 5.52 -3.79 -11.78
CA GLU A 420 5.69 -3.66 -13.23
C GLU A 420 4.48 -2.99 -13.89
N VAL A 421 3.25 -3.27 -13.42
CA VAL A 421 2.05 -2.56 -13.89
C VAL A 421 2.19 -1.07 -13.64
N LEU A 422 2.50 -0.67 -12.41
CA LEU A 422 2.70 0.73 -12.04
C LEU A 422 3.84 1.37 -12.85
N PHE A 423 4.95 0.65 -13.06
CA PHE A 423 6.06 1.13 -13.88
C PHE A 423 5.65 1.33 -15.34
N GLU A 424 4.94 0.40 -15.96
CA GLU A 424 4.49 0.54 -17.35
C GLU A 424 3.45 1.65 -17.52
N LEU A 425 2.52 1.80 -16.60
CA LEU A 425 1.52 2.87 -16.63
C LEU A 425 2.12 4.25 -16.31
N SER A 426 3.24 4.33 -15.61
CA SER A 426 3.96 5.59 -15.38
C SER A 426 4.47 6.24 -16.66
N LYS A 427 4.57 5.49 -17.74
CA LYS A 427 4.98 5.98 -19.07
C LYS A 427 3.87 6.70 -19.85
N ILE A 428 2.64 6.64 -19.36
CA ILE A 428 1.50 7.30 -20.02
C ILE A 428 1.36 8.72 -19.47
N TYR A 429 1.61 9.71 -20.34
CA TYR A 429 1.64 11.12 -19.96
C TYR A 429 0.53 11.92 -20.63
N VAL A 430 0.04 12.93 -19.91
CA VAL A 430 -0.79 14.01 -20.46
C VAL A 430 0.03 15.28 -20.58
N ILE A 431 -0.03 15.90 -21.77
CA ILE A 431 0.52 17.21 -22.05
C ILE A 431 -0.64 18.22 -21.91
N ALA A 432 -0.50 19.13 -20.96
CA ALA A 432 -1.43 20.23 -20.71
C ALA A 432 -0.87 21.51 -21.31
N ASP A 433 -1.61 22.13 -22.23
CA ASP A 433 -1.28 23.41 -22.89
C ASP A 433 -2.49 24.37 -22.74
N GLY A 434 -2.43 25.19 -21.72
CA GLY A 434 -3.59 26.00 -21.30
C GLY A 434 -4.78 25.10 -20.90
N ALA A 435 -5.91 25.28 -21.61
CA ALA A 435 -7.10 24.44 -21.44
C ALA A 435 -7.06 23.12 -22.24
N ARG A 436 -6.13 22.99 -23.18
CA ARG A 436 -6.02 21.80 -24.01
C ARG A 436 -5.24 20.72 -23.30
N ARG A 437 -5.74 19.48 -23.36
CA ARG A 437 -5.09 18.27 -22.85
C ARG A 437 -4.93 17.29 -23.98
N SER A 438 -3.75 16.68 -24.10
CA SER A 438 -3.50 15.61 -25.08
C SER A 438 -2.63 14.54 -24.45
N LEU A 439 -2.93 13.29 -24.77
CA LEU A 439 -2.05 12.18 -24.39
C LEU A 439 -0.78 12.20 -25.27
N ALA A 440 0.36 11.90 -24.65
CA ALA A 440 1.59 11.58 -25.36
C ALA A 440 1.43 10.24 -26.12
N GLU A 441 2.38 9.91 -26.96
CA GLU A 441 2.44 8.60 -27.59
C GLU A 441 2.57 7.50 -26.53
N ILE A 442 1.77 6.44 -26.68
CA ILE A 442 1.68 5.33 -25.73
C ILE A 442 2.30 4.10 -26.37
N SER A 443 3.21 3.43 -25.67
CA SER A 443 3.78 2.18 -26.13
C SER A 443 2.74 1.06 -26.18
N ASP A 444 2.89 0.10 -27.11
CA ASP A 444 1.97 -1.04 -27.22
C ASP A 444 1.85 -1.83 -25.92
N ARG A 445 2.93 -1.95 -25.14
CA ARG A 445 2.93 -2.67 -23.87
C ARG A 445 2.10 -1.93 -22.81
N SER A 446 2.28 -0.62 -22.70
CA SER A 446 1.51 0.20 -21.77
C SER A 446 0.03 0.25 -22.16
N GLN A 447 -0.27 0.30 -23.46
CA GLN A 447 -1.66 0.25 -23.96
C GLN A 447 -2.33 -1.09 -23.62
N LYS A 448 -1.67 -2.22 -23.87
CA LYS A 448 -2.20 -3.55 -23.53
C LYS A 448 -2.48 -3.71 -22.04
N ILE A 449 -1.61 -3.17 -21.19
CA ILE A 449 -1.84 -3.18 -19.73
C ILE A 449 -3.03 -2.31 -19.37
N ALA A 450 -3.11 -1.08 -19.90
CA ALA A 450 -4.24 -0.19 -19.64
C ALA A 450 -5.58 -0.82 -20.08
N ASP A 451 -5.61 -1.44 -21.25
CA ASP A 451 -6.78 -2.14 -21.77
C ASP A 451 -7.16 -3.35 -20.89
N ALA A 452 -6.16 -4.11 -20.42
CA ALA A 452 -6.38 -5.22 -19.51
C ALA A 452 -7.03 -4.76 -18.18
N PHE A 453 -6.70 -3.59 -17.68
CA PHE A 453 -7.31 -2.99 -16.49
C PHE A 453 -8.60 -2.20 -16.79
N GLY A 454 -9.02 -2.13 -18.06
CA GLY A 454 -10.22 -1.38 -18.47
C GLY A 454 -10.10 0.13 -18.29
N LEU A 455 -8.86 0.64 -18.27
CA LEU A 455 -8.63 2.07 -18.09
C LEU A 455 -9.05 2.85 -19.33
N LYS A 456 -9.85 3.89 -19.13
CA LYS A 456 -10.31 4.76 -20.21
C LYS A 456 -9.24 5.78 -20.54
N LEU A 457 -8.34 5.45 -21.46
CA LEU A 457 -7.33 6.38 -21.99
C LEU A 457 -7.91 7.35 -23.04
N TYR A 458 -9.22 7.60 -23.00
CA TYR A 458 -9.95 8.47 -23.94
C TYR A 458 -10.52 9.71 -23.27
N PRO A 459 -10.61 10.78 -24.06
CA PRO A 459 -10.17 10.96 -25.44
C PRO A 459 -8.68 11.29 -25.50
N LYS A 460 -8.01 10.97 -26.62
CA LYS A 460 -6.63 11.42 -26.92
C LYS A 460 -6.47 12.93 -26.75
N ILE A 461 -7.59 13.67 -26.90
CA ILE A 461 -7.72 15.10 -26.59
C ILE A 461 -8.76 15.24 -25.50
N LEU A 462 -8.32 15.52 -24.29
CA LEU A 462 -9.18 15.84 -23.17
C LEU A 462 -9.52 17.34 -23.26
N ARG A 463 -10.82 17.67 -23.34
CA ARG A 463 -11.31 19.06 -23.21
C ARG A 463 -11.65 19.28 -21.73
N SER A 464 -11.07 20.32 -21.14
CA SER A 464 -11.35 20.75 -19.77
C SER A 464 -12.78 21.28 -19.62
#